data_6ca75ede995134ba1585a670b6dbb70f
#
_entry.id   6ca75ede995134ba1585a670b6dbb70f
#
_cell.length_a   1.000
_cell.length_b   1.000
_cell.length_c   1.000
_cell.angle_alpha   90.00
_cell.angle_beta   90.00
_cell.angle_gamma   90.00
#
_symmetry.space_group_name_H-M   'P 1'
#
loop_
_entity.id
_entity.type
_entity.pdbx_description
1 polymer ?
#
loop_
_entity_poly.entity_id
_entity_poly.type
_entity_poly.pdbx_seq_one_letter_code
_entity_poly.pdbx_strand_id
1 'polypeptide(L)'
;MKDNQLDRYTNLPFLIDILVRKKLTLTNPSLWEDKNDSFFIEKFKVKSNYKTVLAMCFAAKSQTFHHWKVFTKESNGVCIRFNKDKLIPELQRNEKNLLTDKVKYRTIATLRKNPPDTSELPFLKRKAFSDECEFRIIYFDETNTLVYKQIDFSIKCIDAIIFNPWLPNLVEESITKTIRDIKGCQDLKIVKSDLFDNDSWKMLAIA
;
A
#
# COMPACT_ATOMS: atom_id res chain seq x y z
N MET A 1 -16.27 -4.93 8.72
CA MET A 1 -15.27 -4.49 7.71
C MET A 1 -14.74 -5.73 7.02
N LYS A 2 -14.57 -5.74 5.70
CA LYS A 2 -14.00 -6.91 5.02
C LYS A 2 -12.50 -6.98 5.36
N ASP A 3 -12.07 -7.98 6.11
CA ASP A 3 -10.66 -8.21 6.50
C ASP A 3 -9.73 -8.56 5.31
N ASN A 4 -10.30 -8.68 4.10
CA ASN A 4 -9.59 -9.09 2.89
C ASN A 4 -9.21 -7.94 1.94
N GLN A 5 -9.23 -6.70 2.40
CA GLN A 5 -8.92 -5.51 1.61
C GLN A 5 -7.53 -4.97 1.95
N LEU A 6 -6.75 -4.62 0.91
CA LEU A 6 -5.50 -3.87 1.00
C LEU A 6 -5.56 -2.68 0.05
N ASP A 7 -5.48 -1.47 0.58
CA ASP A 7 -5.54 -0.22 -0.16
C ASP A 7 -4.11 0.36 -0.34
N ARG A 8 -3.65 0.46 -1.58
CA ARG A 8 -2.36 1.06 -1.93
C ARG A 8 -2.58 2.46 -2.46
N TYR A 9 -2.17 3.46 -1.71
CA TYR A 9 -2.15 4.86 -2.14
C TYR A 9 -0.90 5.14 -2.97
N THR A 10 -1.08 5.79 -4.11
CA THR A 10 -0.01 6.18 -5.05
C THR A 10 -0.48 7.36 -5.91
N ASN A 11 0.21 7.67 -6.99
CA ASN A 11 -0.21 8.66 -7.97
C ASN A 11 -0.48 8.05 -9.35
N LEU A 12 -1.07 8.81 -10.25
CA LEU A 12 -1.44 8.36 -11.59
C LEU A 12 -0.27 7.79 -12.41
N PRO A 13 0.93 8.41 -12.47
CA PRO A 13 2.06 7.83 -13.19
C PRO A 13 2.43 6.42 -12.72
N PHE A 14 2.50 6.19 -11.41
CA PHE A 14 2.80 4.87 -10.87
C PHE A 14 1.63 3.89 -11.04
N LEU A 15 0.37 4.34 -10.98
CA LEU A 15 -0.77 3.49 -11.33
C LEU A 15 -0.63 2.97 -12.77
N ILE A 16 -0.37 3.84 -13.74
CA ILE A 16 -0.22 3.44 -15.14
C ILE A 16 0.94 2.44 -15.30
N ASP A 17 2.09 2.69 -14.68
CA ASP A 17 3.22 1.76 -14.71
C ASP A 17 2.85 0.38 -14.17
N ILE A 18 2.16 0.33 -13.00
CA ILE A 18 1.68 -0.92 -12.39
C ILE A 18 0.74 -1.68 -13.32
N LEU A 19 -0.22 -0.98 -13.95
CA LEU A 19 -1.22 -1.62 -14.82
C LEU A 19 -0.62 -2.11 -16.14
N VAL A 20 0.29 -1.34 -16.74
CA VAL A 20 0.97 -1.71 -18.00
C VAL A 20 1.92 -2.87 -17.79
N ARG A 21 2.75 -2.81 -16.75
CA ARG A 21 3.76 -3.84 -16.47
C ARG A 21 3.18 -5.05 -15.72
N LYS A 22 2.04 -4.90 -15.05
CA LYS A 22 1.45 -5.91 -14.15
C LYS A 22 2.44 -6.36 -13.08
N LYS A 23 3.19 -5.39 -12.52
CA LYS A 23 4.22 -5.61 -11.50
C LYS A 23 4.04 -4.65 -10.33
N LEU A 24 4.25 -5.18 -9.14
CA LEU A 24 4.40 -4.37 -7.93
C LEU A 24 5.89 -4.17 -7.64
N THR A 25 6.27 -2.93 -7.35
CA THR A 25 7.68 -2.57 -7.10
C THR A 25 7.90 -2.29 -5.62
N LEU A 26 8.69 -3.14 -4.96
CA LEU A 26 9.17 -2.91 -3.60
C LEU A 26 10.42 -2.05 -3.67
N THR A 27 10.52 -1.07 -2.76
CA THR A 27 11.60 -0.08 -2.75
C THR A 27 12.34 -0.04 -1.41
N ASN A 28 13.48 0.64 -1.37
CA ASN A 28 14.29 0.74 -0.17
C ASN A 28 13.62 1.63 0.89
N PRO A 29 13.34 1.10 2.10
CA PRO A 29 12.74 1.86 3.19
C PRO A 29 13.58 3.03 3.70
N SER A 30 14.89 3.08 3.42
CA SER A 30 15.76 4.20 3.80
C SER A 30 15.31 5.54 3.22
N LEU A 31 14.50 5.51 2.13
CA LEU A 31 13.93 6.68 1.48
C LEU A 31 12.66 7.20 2.18
N TRP A 32 12.13 6.49 3.17
CA TRP A 32 10.92 6.90 3.88
C TRP A 32 11.16 8.15 4.76
N GLU A 33 10.11 8.94 4.92
CA GLU A 33 10.13 10.15 5.78
C GLU A 33 10.27 9.76 7.26
N ASP A 34 9.59 8.68 7.73
CA ASP A 34 9.72 8.18 9.10
C ASP A 34 11.06 7.45 9.30
N LYS A 35 12.02 8.17 9.86
CA LYS A 35 13.37 7.65 10.15
C LYS A 35 13.40 6.62 11.27
N ASN A 36 12.41 6.61 12.17
CA ASN A 36 12.31 5.56 13.20
C ASN A 36 11.92 4.23 12.55
N ASP A 37 10.99 4.28 11.62
CA ASP A 37 10.50 3.11 10.91
C ASP A 37 11.58 2.50 10.02
N SER A 38 12.21 3.31 9.17
CA SER A 38 13.33 2.88 8.32
C SER A 38 14.51 2.33 9.14
N PHE A 39 14.78 2.87 10.34
CA PHE A 39 15.82 2.37 11.24
C PHE A 39 15.52 0.95 11.73
N PHE A 40 14.27 0.63 12.07
CA PHE A 40 13.89 -0.71 12.53
C PHE A 40 14.08 -1.74 11.42
N ILE A 41 13.72 -1.38 10.18
CA ILE A 41 13.92 -2.27 9.02
C ILE A 41 15.42 -2.46 8.71
N GLU A 42 16.23 -1.39 8.82
CA GLU A 42 17.68 -1.53 8.65
C GLU A 42 18.31 -2.41 9.76
N LYS A 43 17.83 -2.30 11.00
CA LYS A 43 18.26 -3.21 12.07
C LYS A 43 17.85 -4.67 11.82
N PHE A 44 16.67 -4.91 11.26
CA PHE A 44 16.27 -6.23 10.79
C PHE A 44 17.25 -6.76 9.75
N LYS A 45 17.55 -5.97 8.72
CA LYS A 45 18.51 -6.31 7.66
C LYS A 45 19.85 -6.73 8.22
N VAL A 46 20.44 -5.88 9.11
CA VAL A 46 21.77 -6.13 9.69
C VAL A 46 21.76 -7.39 10.58
N LYS A 47 20.78 -7.51 11.50
CA LYS A 47 20.71 -8.64 12.42
C LYS A 47 20.44 -9.99 11.71
N SER A 48 19.75 -9.96 10.57
CA SER A 48 19.47 -11.16 9.76
C SER A 48 20.56 -11.43 8.71
N ASN A 49 21.60 -10.60 8.63
CA ASN A 49 22.68 -10.69 7.65
C ASN A 49 22.20 -10.65 6.17
N TYR A 50 21.11 -9.92 5.91
CA TYR A 50 20.61 -9.73 4.55
C TYR A 50 21.38 -8.63 3.82
N LYS A 51 21.63 -8.80 2.51
CA LYS A 51 22.23 -7.76 1.65
C LYS A 51 21.17 -6.76 1.20
N THR A 52 19.93 -7.21 1.02
CA THR A 52 18.80 -6.39 0.61
C THR A 52 17.61 -6.61 1.51
N VAL A 53 16.94 -5.53 1.91
CA VAL A 53 15.58 -5.53 2.43
C VAL A 53 14.82 -4.40 1.75
N LEU A 54 13.73 -4.75 1.07
CA LEU A 54 12.84 -3.82 0.37
C LEU A 54 11.42 -3.97 0.89
N ALA A 55 10.62 -2.92 0.80
CA ALA A 55 9.28 -2.93 1.36
C ALA A 55 8.24 -2.29 0.45
N MET A 56 6.99 -2.72 0.64
CA MET A 56 5.78 -2.08 0.13
C MET A 56 4.72 -2.08 1.22
N CYS A 57 4.03 -0.94 1.36
CA CYS A 57 3.02 -0.72 2.38
C CYS A 57 1.63 -0.56 1.77
N PHE A 58 0.63 -1.06 2.50
CA PHE A 58 -0.79 -0.93 2.20
C PHE A 58 -1.52 -0.47 3.46
N ALA A 59 -2.64 0.23 3.32
CA ALA A 59 -3.60 0.41 4.39
C ALA A 59 -4.56 -0.79 4.42
N ALA A 60 -4.66 -1.47 5.56
CA ALA A 60 -5.61 -2.57 5.78
C ALA A 60 -6.94 -2.05 6.38
N LYS A 61 -7.41 -0.92 5.91
CA LYS A 61 -8.57 -0.19 6.39
C LYS A 61 -9.22 0.56 5.24
N SER A 62 -10.53 0.79 5.32
CA SER A 62 -11.24 1.65 4.38
C SER A 62 -10.65 3.05 4.36
N GLN A 63 -10.78 3.71 3.21
CA GLN A 63 -10.28 5.07 3.00
C GLN A 63 -10.75 6.05 4.09
N THR A 64 -9.84 6.96 4.47
CA THR A 64 -10.12 8.06 5.40
C THR A 64 -9.56 9.36 4.81
N PHE A 65 -10.02 10.50 5.34
CA PHE A 65 -9.43 11.81 5.02
C PHE A 65 -7.92 11.83 5.25
N HIS A 66 -7.46 11.24 6.36
CA HIS A 66 -6.05 11.16 6.71
C HIS A 66 -5.23 10.41 5.65
N HIS A 67 -5.70 9.25 5.18
CA HIS A 67 -5.01 8.49 4.14
C HIS A 67 -4.81 9.31 2.86
N TRP A 68 -5.85 10.00 2.40
CA TRP A 68 -5.75 10.86 1.21
C TRP A 68 -4.79 12.03 1.41
N LYS A 69 -4.81 12.68 2.56
CA LYS A 69 -3.93 13.83 2.84
C LYS A 69 -2.47 13.46 3.04
N VAL A 70 -2.20 12.33 3.69
CA VAL A 70 -0.83 11.92 4.02
C VAL A 70 -0.17 11.18 2.86
N PHE A 71 -0.90 10.26 2.21
CA PHE A 71 -0.29 9.39 1.19
C PHE A 71 -0.43 9.90 -0.24
N THR A 72 -1.31 10.89 -0.48
CA THR A 72 -1.50 11.47 -1.82
C THR A 72 -1.53 13.00 -1.71
N LYS A 73 -0.37 13.62 -1.75
CA LYS A 73 -0.21 15.07 -1.49
C LYS A 73 -0.97 15.98 -2.48
N GLU A 74 -1.35 15.47 -3.66
CA GLU A 74 -1.94 16.22 -4.76
C GLU A 74 -3.21 15.56 -5.32
N SER A 75 -3.96 16.29 -6.15
CA SER A 75 -5.19 15.78 -6.80
C SER A 75 -4.98 14.59 -7.73
N ASN A 76 -3.75 14.32 -8.18
CA ASN A 76 -3.37 13.17 -9.00
C ASN A 76 -3.20 11.86 -8.21
N GLY A 77 -3.46 11.89 -6.90
CA GLY A 77 -3.44 10.71 -6.05
C GLY A 77 -4.50 9.68 -6.46
N VAL A 78 -4.18 8.41 -6.28
CA VAL A 78 -5.09 7.29 -6.50
C VAL A 78 -4.92 6.25 -5.40
N CYS A 79 -5.98 5.48 -5.17
CA CYS A 79 -5.93 4.31 -4.32
C CYS A 79 -6.24 3.07 -5.16
N ILE A 80 -5.33 2.10 -5.17
CA ILE A 80 -5.53 0.79 -5.76
C ILE A 80 -6.01 -0.14 -4.66
N ARG A 81 -7.23 -0.62 -4.76
CA ARG A 81 -7.81 -1.59 -3.83
C ARG A 81 -7.55 -2.99 -4.32
N PHE A 82 -6.80 -3.75 -3.55
CA PHE A 82 -6.51 -5.14 -3.83
C PHE A 82 -7.34 -6.07 -2.95
N ASN A 83 -7.66 -7.24 -3.50
CA ASN A 83 -8.14 -8.37 -2.74
C ASN A 83 -6.94 -9.08 -2.10
N LYS A 84 -6.85 -9.04 -0.79
CA LYS A 84 -5.75 -9.61 -0.02
C LYS A 84 -5.60 -11.11 -0.25
N ASP A 85 -6.75 -11.83 -0.27
CA ASP A 85 -6.77 -13.30 -0.37
C ASP A 85 -6.34 -13.79 -1.75
N LYS A 86 -6.40 -12.92 -2.78
CA LYS A 86 -5.86 -13.19 -4.11
C LYS A 86 -4.41 -12.71 -4.22
N LEU A 87 -4.11 -11.48 -3.78
CA LEU A 87 -2.82 -10.85 -3.98
C LEU A 87 -1.68 -11.56 -3.23
N ILE A 88 -1.84 -11.77 -1.93
CA ILE A 88 -0.75 -12.30 -1.10
C ILE A 88 -0.30 -13.70 -1.53
N PRO A 89 -1.19 -14.68 -1.74
CA PRO A 89 -0.78 -15.99 -2.22
C PRO A 89 -0.12 -15.95 -3.61
N GLU A 90 -0.57 -15.04 -4.48
CA GLU A 90 0.03 -14.90 -5.82
C GLU A 90 1.45 -14.34 -5.74
N LEU A 91 1.68 -13.28 -4.96
CA LEU A 91 3.00 -12.71 -4.76
C LEU A 91 3.97 -13.71 -4.12
N GLN A 92 3.53 -14.48 -3.11
CA GLN A 92 4.33 -15.51 -2.46
C GLN A 92 4.65 -16.72 -3.36
N ARG A 93 3.82 -16.97 -4.36
CA ARG A 93 4.09 -17.97 -5.40
C ARG A 93 5.16 -17.49 -6.38
N ASN A 94 5.09 -16.22 -6.76
CA ASN A 94 5.98 -15.61 -7.74
C ASN A 94 7.34 -15.22 -7.13
N GLU A 95 7.39 -15.00 -5.81
CA GLU A 95 8.62 -14.66 -5.08
C GLU A 95 8.60 -15.33 -3.69
N LYS A 96 9.64 -16.11 -3.40
CA LYS A 96 9.73 -16.89 -2.16
C LYS A 96 10.26 -16.10 -0.97
N ASN A 97 11.08 -15.09 -1.23
CA ASN A 97 11.73 -14.31 -0.20
C ASN A 97 10.84 -13.14 0.26
N LEU A 98 9.58 -13.45 0.62
CA LEU A 98 8.61 -12.48 1.09
C LEU A 98 8.16 -12.78 2.52
N LEU A 99 8.17 -11.74 3.36
CA LEU A 99 7.45 -11.70 4.63
C LEU A 99 6.27 -10.75 4.50
N THR A 100 5.12 -11.11 5.07
CA THR A 100 3.91 -10.29 5.01
C THR A 100 3.20 -10.30 6.35
N ASP A 101 2.93 -9.14 6.92
CA ASP A 101 2.14 -9.03 8.16
C ASP A 101 1.51 -7.63 8.33
N LYS A 102 0.56 -7.52 9.26
CA LYS A 102 0.06 -6.25 9.77
C LYS A 102 1.11 -5.59 10.66
N VAL A 103 1.24 -4.27 10.56
CA VAL A 103 2.12 -3.50 11.43
C VAL A 103 1.57 -3.47 12.86
N LYS A 104 2.44 -3.78 13.82
CA LYS A 104 2.16 -3.72 15.26
C LYS A 104 2.59 -2.35 15.80
N TYR A 105 1.64 -1.59 16.31
CA TYR A 105 1.89 -0.26 16.84
C TYR A 105 2.20 -0.31 18.34
N ARG A 106 3.38 0.17 18.75
CA ARG A 106 3.86 0.12 20.12
C ARG A 106 4.27 1.49 20.65
N THR A 107 4.12 1.70 21.96
CA THR A 107 4.70 2.84 22.66
C THR A 107 6.15 2.56 23.05
N ILE A 108 6.92 3.61 23.32
CA ILE A 108 8.30 3.46 23.86
C ILE A 108 8.27 2.70 25.20
N ALA A 109 7.30 3.00 26.07
CA ALA A 109 7.15 2.31 27.34
C ALA A 109 6.89 0.81 27.19
N THR A 110 6.06 0.41 26.20
CA THR A 110 5.79 -1.00 25.90
C THR A 110 7.05 -1.70 25.41
N LEU A 111 7.82 -1.08 24.51
CA LEU A 111 9.05 -1.68 23.98
C LEU A 111 10.18 -1.78 25.02
N ARG A 112 10.23 -0.87 26.00
CA ARG A 112 11.16 -0.96 27.12
C ARG A 112 10.86 -2.16 28.02
N LYS A 113 9.59 -2.45 28.25
CA LYS A 113 9.17 -3.61 29.08
C LYS A 113 9.32 -4.94 28.33
N ASN A 114 9.02 -4.93 27.05
CA ASN A 114 9.03 -6.11 26.18
C ASN A 114 9.80 -5.76 24.90
N PRO A 115 11.15 -5.87 24.90
CA PRO A 115 11.97 -5.64 23.72
C PRO A 115 11.55 -6.58 22.58
N PRO A 116 11.53 -6.10 21.33
CA PRO A 116 11.10 -6.91 20.20
C PRO A 116 12.17 -7.89 19.76
N ASP A 117 11.73 -9.05 19.28
CA ASP A 117 12.58 -9.99 18.57
C ASP A 117 12.98 -9.43 17.20
N THR A 118 14.07 -9.97 16.63
CA THR A 118 14.55 -9.54 15.30
C THR A 118 13.47 -9.69 14.23
N SER A 119 12.70 -10.77 14.23
CA SER A 119 11.62 -11.04 13.28
C SER A 119 10.46 -10.06 13.34
N GLU A 120 10.26 -9.39 14.47
CA GLU A 120 9.20 -8.39 14.65
C GLU A 120 9.58 -7.02 14.09
N LEU A 121 10.90 -6.71 13.99
CA LEU A 121 11.39 -5.37 13.65
C LEU A 121 10.77 -4.78 12.37
N PRO A 122 10.63 -5.51 11.25
CA PRO A 122 10.09 -4.94 10.01
C PRO A 122 8.59 -4.64 10.08
N PHE A 123 7.90 -5.13 11.12
CA PHE A 123 6.46 -4.96 11.32
C PHE A 123 6.13 -4.14 12.58
N LEU A 124 7.09 -3.39 13.10
CA LEU A 124 6.89 -2.50 14.25
C LEU A 124 6.87 -1.04 13.82
N LYS A 125 5.94 -0.27 14.38
CA LYS A 125 5.86 1.18 14.19
C LYS A 125 5.40 1.87 15.48
N ARG A 126 5.70 3.15 15.64
CA ARG A 126 5.27 3.93 16.81
C ARG A 126 3.76 4.04 16.86
N LYS A 127 3.19 3.97 18.07
CA LYS A 127 1.74 4.06 18.33
C LYS A 127 1.08 5.32 17.74
N ALA A 128 1.82 6.41 17.60
CA ALA A 128 1.35 7.65 16.99
C ALA A 128 0.89 7.51 15.52
N PHE A 129 1.34 6.46 14.82
CA PHE A 129 0.98 6.18 13.43
C PHE A 129 -0.11 5.12 13.27
N SER A 130 -0.79 4.73 14.35
CA SER A 130 -1.76 3.63 14.32
C SER A 130 -2.95 3.85 13.38
N ASP A 131 -3.23 5.10 13.01
CA ASP A 131 -4.31 5.46 12.08
C ASP A 131 -4.04 4.99 10.64
N GLU A 132 -2.78 4.70 10.29
CA GLU A 132 -2.42 4.16 8.99
C GLU A 132 -2.94 2.73 8.79
N CYS A 133 -3.14 1.96 9.87
CA CYS A 133 -3.56 0.56 9.84
C CYS A 133 -2.78 -0.24 8.79
N GLU A 134 -1.45 -0.17 8.86
CA GLU A 134 -0.56 -0.61 7.81
C GLU A 134 -0.45 -2.13 7.74
N PHE A 135 -0.39 -2.66 6.51
CA PHE A 135 0.03 -4.01 6.16
C PHE A 135 1.27 -3.93 5.28
N ARG A 136 2.30 -4.72 5.58
CA ARG A 136 3.58 -4.69 4.85
C ARG A 136 3.86 -5.96 4.10
N ILE A 137 4.52 -5.78 2.96
CA ILE A 137 5.24 -6.82 2.24
C ILE A 137 6.71 -6.45 2.30
N ILE A 138 7.53 -7.37 2.81
CA ILE A 138 8.99 -7.23 2.92
C ILE A 138 9.63 -8.27 2.02
N TYR A 139 10.48 -7.84 1.10
CA TYR A 139 11.39 -8.70 0.35
C TYR A 139 12.76 -8.67 0.98
N PHE A 140 13.43 -9.81 1.06
CA PHE A 140 14.81 -9.91 1.55
C PHE A 140 15.68 -10.75 0.59
N ASP A 141 16.98 -10.45 0.57
CA ASP A 141 17.97 -11.20 -0.21
C ASP A 141 19.28 -11.28 0.57
N GLU A 142 19.83 -12.49 0.70
CA GLU A 142 21.06 -12.76 1.44
C GLU A 142 22.32 -12.47 0.62
N THR A 143 22.20 -12.54 -0.69
CA THR A 143 23.34 -12.55 -1.62
C THR A 143 23.47 -11.29 -2.47
N ASN A 144 22.35 -10.74 -2.93
CA ASN A 144 22.33 -9.64 -3.89
C ASN A 144 21.98 -8.30 -3.23
N THR A 145 22.63 -7.23 -3.67
CA THR A 145 22.27 -5.86 -3.35
C THR A 145 21.38 -5.30 -4.45
N LEU A 146 20.10 -5.08 -4.14
CA LEU A 146 19.10 -4.57 -5.08
C LEU A 146 18.61 -3.20 -4.66
N VAL A 147 18.35 -2.33 -5.65
CA VAL A 147 17.76 -1.00 -5.45
C VAL A 147 16.23 -1.09 -5.36
N TYR A 148 15.64 -2.01 -6.11
CA TYR A 148 14.21 -2.33 -6.11
C TYR A 148 13.98 -3.79 -6.49
N LYS A 149 12.79 -4.30 -6.20
CA LYS A 149 12.32 -5.63 -6.64
C LYS A 149 10.94 -5.48 -7.26
N GLN A 150 10.77 -6.02 -8.45
CA GLN A 150 9.47 -6.12 -9.12
C GLN A 150 8.94 -7.53 -9.04
N ILE A 151 7.67 -7.66 -8.69
CA ILE A 151 6.98 -8.96 -8.56
C ILE A 151 5.74 -8.92 -9.44
N ASP A 152 5.59 -9.92 -10.30
CA ASP A 152 4.43 -10.07 -11.18
C ASP A 152 3.16 -10.37 -10.37
N PHE A 153 2.05 -9.78 -10.80
CA PHE A 153 0.72 -10.07 -10.25
C PHE A 153 -0.36 -9.99 -11.34
N SER A 154 -1.48 -10.64 -11.10
CA SER A 154 -2.65 -10.56 -11.99
C SER A 154 -3.51 -9.34 -11.68
N ILE A 155 -3.98 -8.66 -12.73
CA ILE A 155 -4.98 -7.58 -12.61
C ILE A 155 -6.25 -8.05 -11.87
N LYS A 156 -6.56 -9.35 -11.89
CA LYS A 156 -7.68 -9.95 -11.13
C LYS A 156 -7.54 -9.85 -9.60
N CYS A 157 -6.35 -9.46 -9.11
CA CYS A 157 -6.14 -9.12 -7.70
C CYS A 157 -6.63 -7.72 -7.34
N ILE A 158 -6.94 -6.87 -8.34
CA ILE A 158 -7.47 -5.51 -8.13
C ILE A 158 -9.00 -5.60 -8.06
N ASP A 159 -9.57 -5.17 -6.95
CA ASP A 159 -11.02 -5.05 -6.77
C ASP A 159 -11.55 -3.70 -7.28
N ALA A 160 -10.76 -2.62 -7.15
CA ALA A 160 -11.13 -1.29 -7.67
C ALA A 160 -9.91 -0.35 -7.79
N ILE A 161 -10.01 0.60 -8.71
CA ILE A 161 -9.23 1.85 -8.73
C ILE A 161 -10.11 2.96 -8.18
N ILE A 162 -9.61 3.70 -7.21
CA ILE A 162 -10.35 4.79 -6.57
C ILE A 162 -9.57 6.08 -6.81
N PHE A 163 -10.17 7.01 -7.53
CA PHE A 163 -9.59 8.32 -7.76
C PHE A 163 -9.72 9.22 -6.54
N ASN A 164 -8.78 10.13 -6.44
CA ASN A 164 -8.75 11.17 -5.44
C ASN A 164 -10.07 11.98 -5.46
N PRO A 165 -10.69 12.29 -4.30
CA PRO A 165 -11.93 13.05 -4.24
C PRO A 165 -11.82 14.47 -4.84
N TRP A 166 -10.61 15.03 -4.92
CA TRP A 166 -10.37 16.36 -5.51
C TRP A 166 -10.04 16.33 -7.02
N LEU A 167 -10.03 15.13 -7.66
CA LEU A 167 -9.78 15.03 -9.10
C LEU A 167 -10.95 15.66 -9.88
N PRO A 168 -10.70 16.58 -10.85
CA PRO A 168 -11.76 17.15 -11.70
C PRO A 168 -12.45 16.06 -12.55
N ASN A 169 -13.79 16.16 -12.73
CA ASN A 169 -14.57 15.13 -13.44
C ASN A 169 -14.12 14.92 -14.89
N LEU A 170 -13.82 15.99 -15.64
CA LEU A 170 -13.33 15.87 -17.02
C LEU A 170 -11.99 15.12 -17.10
N VAL A 171 -11.13 15.29 -16.11
CA VAL A 171 -9.86 14.57 -16.02
C VAL A 171 -10.10 13.12 -15.66
N GLU A 172 -11.05 12.83 -14.76
CA GLU A 172 -11.46 11.47 -14.39
C GLU A 172 -11.91 10.67 -15.61
N GLU A 173 -12.76 11.24 -16.47
CA GLU A 173 -13.24 10.58 -17.69
C GLU A 173 -12.08 10.21 -18.63
N SER A 174 -11.17 11.14 -18.87
CA SER A 174 -10.00 10.93 -19.73
C SER A 174 -9.07 9.84 -19.19
N ILE A 175 -8.80 9.85 -17.89
CA ILE A 175 -7.96 8.83 -17.24
C ILE A 175 -8.65 7.47 -17.26
N THR A 176 -9.94 7.42 -16.99
CA THR A 176 -10.74 6.18 -17.02
C THR A 176 -10.65 5.53 -18.41
N LYS A 177 -10.79 6.32 -19.48
CA LYS A 177 -10.62 5.84 -20.86
C LYS A 177 -9.21 5.26 -21.05
N THR A 178 -8.19 6.02 -20.67
CA THR A 178 -6.79 5.59 -20.78
C THR A 178 -6.53 4.28 -20.04
N ILE A 179 -7.07 4.09 -18.84
CA ILE A 179 -6.91 2.84 -18.08
C ILE A 179 -7.60 1.68 -18.81
N ARG A 180 -8.79 1.88 -19.34
CA ARG A 180 -9.54 0.84 -20.07
C ARG A 180 -8.86 0.40 -21.38
N ASP A 181 -8.07 1.27 -22.00
CA ASP A 181 -7.27 0.93 -23.18
C ASP A 181 -6.06 0.04 -22.85
N ILE A 182 -5.66 -0.08 -21.58
CA ILE A 182 -4.60 -0.99 -21.15
C ILE A 182 -5.12 -2.44 -21.20
N LYS A 183 -4.36 -3.31 -21.85
CA LYS A 183 -4.71 -4.73 -22.01
C LYS A 183 -4.99 -5.44 -20.68
N GLY A 184 -6.22 -5.91 -20.50
CA GLY A 184 -6.70 -6.63 -19.32
C GLY A 184 -7.25 -5.73 -18.21
N CYS A 185 -7.42 -4.41 -18.48
CA CYS A 185 -7.99 -3.44 -17.55
C CYS A 185 -9.40 -2.96 -17.95
N GLN A 186 -10.00 -3.54 -19.01
CA GLN A 186 -11.28 -3.10 -19.58
C GLN A 186 -12.42 -3.15 -18.56
N ASP A 187 -12.45 -4.21 -17.73
CA ASP A 187 -13.52 -4.48 -16.77
C ASP A 187 -13.17 -4.04 -15.34
N LEU A 188 -12.05 -3.31 -15.15
CA LEU A 188 -11.70 -2.81 -13.83
C LEU A 188 -12.78 -1.86 -13.31
N LYS A 189 -13.19 -2.08 -12.07
CA LYS A 189 -14.04 -1.12 -11.36
C LYS A 189 -13.23 0.14 -11.10
N ILE A 190 -13.65 1.26 -11.69
CA ILE A 190 -13.04 2.58 -11.50
C ILE A 190 -14.11 3.49 -10.91
N VAL A 191 -13.80 4.14 -9.79
CA VAL A 191 -14.71 5.04 -9.09
C VAL A 191 -13.93 6.25 -8.55
N LYS A 192 -14.61 7.36 -8.36
CA LYS A 192 -14.09 8.48 -7.58
C LYS A 192 -14.47 8.30 -6.12
N SER A 193 -13.60 8.72 -5.21
CA SER A 193 -13.93 8.73 -3.79
C SER A 193 -15.05 9.74 -3.50
N ASP A 194 -16.09 9.28 -2.85
CA ASP A 194 -17.24 10.08 -2.39
C ASP A 194 -17.07 10.59 -0.95
N LEU A 195 -15.87 10.52 -0.40
CA LEU A 195 -15.56 10.84 1.00
C LEU A 195 -16.00 12.26 1.42
N PHE A 196 -15.99 13.22 0.47
CA PHE A 196 -16.34 14.61 0.74
C PHE A 196 -17.69 15.03 0.17
N ASP A 197 -18.26 14.22 -0.71
CA ASP A 197 -19.51 14.53 -1.38
C ASP A 197 -20.28 13.23 -1.61
N ASN A 198 -21.02 12.81 -0.58
CA ASN A 198 -21.79 11.56 -0.58
C ASN A 198 -23.28 11.88 -0.47
N ASP A 199 -24.01 11.66 -1.57
CA ASP A 199 -25.44 11.96 -1.61
C ASP A 199 -26.27 11.11 -0.65
N SER A 200 -25.90 9.83 -0.47
CA SER A 200 -26.57 8.96 0.50
C SER A 200 -26.44 9.48 1.93
N TRP A 201 -25.24 10.04 2.28
CA TRP A 201 -25.05 10.68 3.59
C TRP A 201 -25.91 11.94 3.73
N LYS A 202 -25.94 12.80 2.69
CA LYS A 202 -26.73 14.06 2.71
C LYS A 202 -28.22 13.79 2.85
N MET A 203 -28.72 12.75 2.16
CA MET A 203 -30.14 12.36 2.20
C MET A 203 -30.62 12.01 3.62
N LEU A 204 -29.74 11.49 4.50
CA LEU A 204 -30.06 11.19 5.89
C LEU A 204 -30.35 12.45 6.74
N ALA A 205 -29.92 13.64 6.29
CA ALA A 205 -30.21 14.90 6.94
C ALA A 205 -31.59 15.49 6.55
N ILE A 206 -32.25 14.91 5.55
CA ILE A 206 -33.52 15.38 5.00
C ILE A 206 -34.68 14.43 5.39
N ALA A 207 -34.36 13.22 5.85
CA ALA A 207 -35.30 12.21 6.34
C ALA A 207 -35.70 12.48 7.80
#